data_3f885ea8826c9c40c52508900aa613df
#
_entry.id   3f885ea8826c9c40c52508900aa613df
#
_cell.length_a   1.000
_cell.length_b   1.000
_cell.length_c   1.000
_cell.angle_alpha   90.00
_cell.angle_beta   90.00
_cell.angle_gamma   90.00
#
_symmetry.space_group_name_H-M   'P 1'
#
loop_
_entity.id
_entity.type
_entity.pdbx_description
1 polymer ?
#
loop_
_entity_poly.entity_id
_entity_poly.type
_entity_poly.pdbx_seq_one_letter_code
_entity_poly.pdbx_strand_id
1 'polypeptide(L)'
;MSLFHVNFHTLGRRPVFVQEEYDVTMRGLLTDVLDRCRIYCSAWEVMPTHVHLIVQDFDDYPRDRVMQQIKGATAYGFFKQYPSLREDLLGGHLWAKGYFWVEIVSYRQYVATADYIRANRQNAGLEPPVPLSLQSSSS
;
A
#
# COMPACT_ATOMS: atom_id res chain seq x y z
N MET A 1 -2.80 -22.85 1.87
CA MET A 1 -2.52 -21.45 2.22
C MET A 1 -1.93 -20.76 1.01
N SER A 2 -2.62 -19.75 0.49
CA SER A 2 -2.21 -19.08 -0.75
C SER A 2 -1.66 -17.70 -0.46
N LEU A 3 -0.69 -17.28 -1.29
CA LEU A 3 -0.15 -15.94 -1.27
C LEU A 3 -0.52 -15.23 -2.57
N PHE A 4 -0.75 -13.93 -2.48
CA PHE A 4 -1.17 -13.13 -3.63
C PHE A 4 -0.35 -11.85 -3.74
N HIS A 5 0.07 -11.55 -4.96
CA HIS A 5 0.63 -10.25 -5.29
C HIS A 5 -0.53 -9.31 -5.58
N VAL A 6 -0.58 -8.23 -4.82
CA VAL A 6 -1.66 -7.25 -4.88
C VAL A 6 -1.08 -5.89 -5.17
N ASN A 7 -1.72 -5.13 -6.05
CA ASN A 7 -1.40 -3.72 -6.14
C ASN A 7 -2.66 -2.91 -6.43
N PHE A 8 -2.62 -1.66 -6.02
CA PHE A 8 -3.66 -0.69 -6.28
C PHE A 8 -3.03 0.69 -6.44
N HIS A 9 -3.68 1.54 -7.21
CA HIS A 9 -3.07 2.83 -7.56
C HIS A 9 -3.99 4.00 -7.23
N THR A 10 -3.38 5.18 -7.16
CA THR A 10 -4.10 6.42 -6.92
C THR A 10 -5.04 6.74 -8.08
N LEU A 11 -6.11 7.48 -7.80
CA LEU A 11 -7.04 7.93 -8.82
C LEU A 11 -6.30 8.79 -9.84
N GLY A 12 -6.44 8.43 -11.11
CA GLY A 12 -5.74 9.14 -12.19
C GLY A 12 -4.23 8.95 -12.19
N ARG A 13 -3.71 8.00 -11.40
CA ARG A 13 -2.28 7.74 -11.24
C ARG A 13 -1.50 8.98 -10.81
N ARG A 14 -2.12 9.83 -10.00
CA ARG A 14 -1.45 11.03 -9.49
C ARG A 14 -0.31 10.64 -8.57
N PRO A 15 0.88 11.29 -8.70
CA PRO A 15 2.05 10.93 -7.88
C PRO A 15 1.96 11.56 -6.48
N VAL A 16 0.94 11.18 -5.73
CA VAL A 16 0.68 11.73 -4.39
C VAL A 16 1.87 11.46 -3.46
N PHE A 17 2.43 10.26 -3.53
CA PHE A 17 3.46 9.83 -2.60
C PHE A 17 4.88 10.17 -3.05
N VAL A 18 5.02 11.02 -4.06
CA VAL A 18 6.33 11.58 -4.41
C VAL A 18 6.80 12.54 -3.30
N GLN A 19 5.88 13.17 -2.59
CA GLN A 19 6.19 13.99 -1.43
C GLN A 19 6.52 13.07 -0.25
N GLU A 20 7.70 13.29 0.34
CA GLU A 20 8.17 12.45 1.45
C GLU A 20 7.17 12.39 2.60
N GLU A 21 6.58 13.53 2.96
CA GLU A 21 5.59 13.59 4.04
C GLU A 21 4.42 12.64 3.80
N TYR A 22 3.90 12.62 2.58
CA TYR A 22 2.76 11.78 2.24
C TYR A 22 3.14 10.31 2.14
N ASP A 23 4.34 10.04 1.65
CA ASP A 23 4.89 8.68 1.60
C ASP A 23 5.03 8.10 3.02
N VAL A 24 5.64 8.86 3.91
CA VAL A 24 5.82 8.47 5.32
C VAL A 24 4.47 8.19 5.99
N THR A 25 3.50 9.08 5.81
CA THR A 25 2.18 8.90 6.38
C THR A 25 1.50 7.65 5.85
N MET A 26 1.56 7.42 4.52
CA MET A 26 0.92 6.25 3.93
C MET A 26 1.55 4.95 4.42
N ARG A 27 2.87 4.89 4.59
CA ARG A 27 3.55 3.72 5.15
C ARG A 27 3.04 3.39 6.54
N GLY A 28 2.87 4.39 7.38
CA GLY A 28 2.31 4.21 8.71
C GLY A 28 0.86 3.73 8.70
N LEU A 29 0.03 4.33 7.86
CA LEU A 29 -1.37 3.93 7.73
C LEU A 29 -1.51 2.50 7.19
N LEU A 30 -0.69 2.15 6.20
CA LEU A 30 -0.71 0.81 5.61
C LEU A 30 -0.34 -0.25 6.64
N THR A 31 0.78 -0.08 7.33
CA THR A 31 1.22 -1.03 8.34
C THR A 31 0.22 -1.13 9.50
N ASP A 32 -0.40 -0.01 9.87
CA ASP A 32 -1.41 0.00 10.92
C ASP A 32 -2.64 -0.84 10.55
N VAL A 33 -3.18 -0.66 9.34
CA VAL A 33 -4.36 -1.42 8.93
C VAL A 33 -4.03 -2.90 8.76
N LEU A 34 -2.85 -3.22 8.22
CA LEU A 34 -2.44 -4.62 8.07
C LEU A 34 -2.36 -5.32 9.42
N ASP A 35 -1.77 -4.64 10.40
CA ASP A 35 -1.64 -5.17 11.75
C ASP A 35 -2.99 -5.29 12.45
N ARG A 36 -3.77 -4.22 12.44
CA ARG A 36 -5.06 -4.15 13.12
C ARG A 36 -6.07 -5.15 12.57
N CYS A 37 -6.07 -5.36 11.27
CA CYS A 37 -6.96 -6.32 10.61
C CYS A 37 -6.36 -7.72 10.52
N ARG A 38 -5.16 -7.93 11.08
CA ARG A 38 -4.45 -9.21 11.09
C ARG A 38 -4.25 -9.76 9.69
N ILE A 39 -3.89 -8.89 8.76
CA ILE A 39 -3.58 -9.26 7.38
C ILE A 39 -2.09 -9.55 7.31
N TYR A 40 -1.73 -10.82 7.12
CA TYR A 40 -0.31 -11.19 6.97
C TYR A 40 0.21 -10.67 5.64
N CYS A 41 1.27 -9.89 5.70
CA CYS A 41 1.90 -9.29 4.53
C CYS A 41 3.40 -9.46 4.64
N SER A 42 3.99 -10.25 3.75
CA SER A 42 5.42 -10.58 3.82
C SER A 42 6.30 -9.57 3.09
N ALA A 43 5.75 -8.78 2.21
CA ALA A 43 6.47 -7.72 1.51
C ALA A 43 5.48 -6.64 1.07
N TRP A 44 5.91 -5.39 1.14
CA TRP A 44 5.11 -4.27 0.64
C TRP A 44 6.01 -3.10 0.27
N GLU A 45 5.52 -2.23 -0.59
CA GLU A 45 6.20 -1.00 -0.94
C GLU A 45 5.19 0.06 -1.38
N VAL A 46 5.44 1.30 -0.95
CA VAL A 46 4.66 2.47 -1.40
C VAL A 46 5.46 3.18 -2.47
N MET A 47 4.84 3.32 -3.64
CA MET A 47 5.40 4.03 -4.78
C MET A 47 4.64 5.34 -4.99
N PRO A 48 5.16 6.28 -5.77
CA PRO A 48 4.48 7.57 -5.98
C PRO A 48 3.02 7.46 -6.39
N THR A 49 2.66 6.46 -7.20
CA THR A 49 1.32 6.32 -7.78
C THR A 49 0.58 5.06 -7.35
N HIS A 50 1.22 4.18 -6.58
CA HIS A 50 0.61 2.88 -6.27
C HIS A 50 1.28 2.20 -5.09
N VAL A 51 0.68 1.12 -4.63
CA VAL A 51 1.17 0.30 -3.52
C VAL A 51 1.22 -1.16 -3.99
N HIS A 52 2.30 -1.85 -3.64
CA HIS A 52 2.46 -3.29 -3.85
C HIS A 52 2.45 -4.02 -2.53
N LEU A 53 1.80 -5.19 -2.51
CA LEU A 53 1.73 -6.06 -1.34
C LEU A 53 1.87 -7.51 -1.76
N ILE A 54 2.42 -8.34 -0.86
CA ILE A 54 2.21 -9.80 -0.92
C ILE A 54 1.40 -10.14 0.33
N VAL A 55 0.16 -10.56 0.13
CA VAL A 55 -0.75 -10.89 1.23
C VAL A 55 -1.09 -12.37 1.22
N GLN A 56 -1.35 -12.89 2.42
CA GLN A 56 -1.82 -14.25 2.58
C GLN A 56 -3.33 -14.29 2.53
N ASP A 57 -3.84 -15.34 1.88
CA ASP A 57 -5.27 -15.60 1.81
C ASP A 57 -5.84 -15.90 3.20
N PHE A 58 -7.05 -15.44 3.44
CA PHE A 58 -7.82 -15.75 4.64
C PHE A 58 -9.06 -16.54 4.22
N ASP A 59 -9.23 -17.71 4.77
CA ASP A 59 -10.38 -18.57 4.45
C ASP A 59 -11.72 -17.90 4.76
N ASP A 60 -11.73 -17.01 5.77
CA ASP A 60 -12.96 -16.38 6.27
C ASP A 60 -13.26 -15.02 5.64
N TYR A 61 -12.33 -14.47 4.84
CA TYR A 61 -12.50 -13.13 4.26
C TYR A 61 -12.33 -13.16 2.75
N PRO A 62 -13.35 -12.79 1.98
CA PRO A 62 -13.18 -12.64 0.54
C PRO A 62 -12.22 -11.49 0.25
N ARG A 63 -11.49 -11.61 -0.86
CA ARG A 63 -10.48 -10.62 -1.25
C ARG A 63 -11.03 -9.20 -1.34
N ASP A 64 -12.26 -9.03 -1.81
CA ASP A 64 -12.86 -7.71 -1.92
C ASP A 64 -13.00 -7.04 -0.57
N ARG A 65 -13.31 -7.80 0.47
CA ARG A 65 -13.43 -7.27 1.82
C ARG A 65 -12.06 -6.86 2.36
N VAL A 66 -11.02 -7.67 2.11
CA VAL A 66 -9.66 -7.34 2.51
C VAL A 66 -9.22 -6.03 1.85
N MET A 67 -9.48 -5.91 0.55
CA MET A 67 -9.12 -4.71 -0.19
C MET A 67 -9.92 -3.49 0.24
N GLN A 68 -11.20 -3.65 0.54
CA GLN A 68 -12.02 -2.59 1.10
C GLN A 68 -11.44 -2.06 2.41
N GLN A 69 -11.00 -2.94 3.29
CA GLN A 69 -10.41 -2.56 4.56
C GLN A 69 -9.10 -1.80 4.35
N ILE A 70 -8.22 -2.30 3.50
CA ILE A 70 -6.93 -1.67 3.24
C ILE A 70 -7.13 -0.29 2.59
N LYS A 71 -7.87 -0.24 1.50
CA LYS A 71 -8.07 1.01 0.75
C LYS A 71 -8.90 2.02 1.55
N GLY A 72 -9.95 1.56 2.21
CA GLY A 72 -10.82 2.42 3.00
C GLY A 72 -10.11 3.04 4.19
N ALA A 73 -9.40 2.23 4.97
CA ALA A 73 -8.70 2.72 6.16
C ALA A 73 -7.55 3.66 5.80
N THR A 74 -6.79 3.34 4.76
CA THR A 74 -5.67 4.20 4.35
C THR A 74 -6.16 5.53 3.79
N ALA A 75 -7.21 5.52 2.97
CA ALA A 75 -7.79 6.76 2.44
C ALA A 75 -8.39 7.62 3.55
N TYR A 76 -9.14 7.00 4.46
CA TYR A 76 -9.74 7.72 5.59
C TYR A 76 -8.68 8.38 6.45
N GLY A 77 -7.66 7.63 6.85
CA GLY A 77 -6.59 8.15 7.69
C GLY A 77 -5.76 9.24 6.99
N PHE A 78 -5.52 9.07 5.70
CA PHE A 78 -4.76 10.03 4.93
C PHE A 78 -5.49 11.37 4.84
N PHE A 79 -6.78 11.35 4.51
CA PHE A 79 -7.57 12.58 4.43
C PHE A 79 -7.89 13.20 5.79
N LYS A 80 -7.90 12.38 6.84
CA LYS A 80 -8.03 12.90 8.20
C LYS A 80 -6.81 13.74 8.57
N GLN A 81 -5.63 13.31 8.15
CA GLN A 81 -4.39 14.04 8.39
C GLN A 81 -4.20 15.21 7.44
N TYR A 82 -4.65 15.07 6.19
CA TYR A 82 -4.49 16.10 5.15
C TYR A 82 -5.84 16.43 4.52
N PRO A 83 -6.75 17.08 5.27
CA PRO A 83 -8.11 17.30 4.77
C PRO A 83 -8.18 18.16 3.51
N SER A 84 -7.24 19.09 3.32
CA SER A 84 -7.22 19.93 2.13
C SER A 84 -6.93 19.16 0.85
N LEU A 85 -6.18 18.06 0.92
CA LEU A 85 -5.88 17.26 -0.25
C LEU A 85 -7.12 16.56 -0.81
N ARG A 86 -8.11 16.30 0.02
CA ARG A 86 -9.34 15.65 -0.43
C ARG A 86 -10.06 16.52 -1.45
N GLU A 87 -10.03 17.85 -1.27
CA GLU A 87 -10.67 18.78 -2.20
C GLU A 87 -9.90 18.88 -3.53
N ASP A 88 -8.57 18.69 -3.47
CA ASP A 88 -7.72 18.77 -4.65
C ASP A 88 -7.76 17.51 -5.50
N LEU A 89 -8.23 16.39 -4.95
CA LEU A 89 -8.33 15.15 -5.68
C LEU A 89 -9.72 14.98 -6.29
N LEU A 90 -9.75 14.42 -7.49
CA LEU A 90 -10.99 14.25 -8.24
C LEU A 90 -12.02 13.43 -7.45
N GLY A 91 -13.21 14.03 -7.20
CA GLY A 91 -14.28 13.37 -6.48
C GLY A 91 -13.96 13.07 -5.02
N GLY A 92 -12.86 13.58 -4.49
CA GLY A 92 -12.46 13.32 -3.11
C GLY A 92 -12.00 11.89 -2.85
N HIS A 93 -11.52 11.18 -3.87
CA HIS A 93 -11.06 9.80 -3.76
C HIS A 93 -9.55 9.72 -3.88
N LEU A 94 -8.91 9.00 -2.96
CA LEU A 94 -7.47 8.75 -3.02
C LEU A 94 -7.15 7.64 -4.02
N TRP A 95 -7.89 6.54 -3.96
CA TRP A 95 -7.60 5.34 -4.75
C TRP A 95 -8.54 5.20 -5.94
N ALA A 96 -8.01 4.73 -7.06
CA ALA A 96 -8.82 4.31 -8.19
C ALA A 96 -9.65 3.08 -7.82
N LYS A 97 -10.74 2.85 -8.52
CA LYS A 97 -11.53 1.63 -8.34
C LYS A 97 -10.72 0.42 -8.76
N GLY A 98 -10.97 -0.70 -8.07
CA GLY A 98 -10.33 -1.96 -8.43
C GLY A 98 -8.94 -2.12 -7.85
N TYR A 99 -8.34 -3.24 -8.20
CA TYR A 99 -7.02 -3.63 -7.73
C TYR A 99 -6.54 -4.81 -8.58
N PHE A 100 -5.22 -5.03 -8.57
CA PHE A 100 -4.59 -6.18 -9.18
C PHE A 100 -4.41 -7.26 -8.11
N TRP A 101 -4.77 -8.51 -8.44
CA TRP A 101 -4.72 -9.61 -7.48
C TRP A 101 -4.33 -10.88 -8.22
N VAL A 102 -3.09 -11.34 -8.05
CA VAL A 102 -2.56 -12.51 -8.76
C VAL A 102 -1.99 -13.51 -7.77
N GLU A 103 -2.41 -14.75 -7.89
CA GLU A 103 -1.91 -15.82 -7.03
C GLU A 103 -0.44 -16.12 -7.31
N ILE A 104 0.32 -16.29 -6.25
CA ILE A 104 1.71 -16.74 -6.31
C ILE A 104 1.70 -18.25 -6.16
N VAL A 105 2.07 -18.97 -7.23
CA VAL A 105 1.88 -20.42 -7.31
C VAL A 105 3.16 -21.24 -7.11
N SER A 106 4.31 -20.58 -6.94
CA SER A 106 5.59 -21.28 -6.73
C SER A 106 6.53 -20.46 -5.86
N TYR A 107 7.48 -21.15 -5.23
CA TYR A 107 8.50 -20.46 -4.45
C TYR A 107 9.36 -19.53 -5.31
N ARG A 108 9.69 -19.96 -6.52
CA ARG A 108 10.44 -19.12 -7.48
C ARG A 108 9.71 -17.83 -7.78
N GLN A 109 8.39 -17.91 -8.03
CA GLN A 109 7.56 -16.74 -8.28
C GLN A 109 7.52 -15.85 -7.03
N TYR A 110 7.42 -16.44 -5.85
CA TYR A 110 7.42 -15.68 -4.60
C TYR A 110 8.71 -14.87 -4.44
N VAL A 111 9.86 -15.51 -4.61
CA VAL A 111 11.15 -14.84 -4.47
C VAL A 111 11.27 -13.70 -5.47
N ALA A 112 10.92 -13.96 -6.73
CA ALA A 112 10.98 -12.94 -7.78
C ALA A 112 10.06 -11.76 -7.46
N THR A 113 8.84 -12.03 -7.00
CA THR A 113 7.88 -10.97 -6.67
C THR A 113 8.35 -10.17 -5.45
N ALA A 114 8.82 -10.84 -4.41
CA ALA A 114 9.32 -10.16 -3.21
C ALA A 114 10.52 -9.29 -3.52
N ASP A 115 11.45 -9.80 -4.32
CA ASP A 115 12.62 -9.02 -4.73
C ASP A 115 12.22 -7.82 -5.60
N TYR A 116 11.27 -8.01 -6.52
CA TYR A 116 10.74 -6.93 -7.33
C TYR A 116 10.15 -5.82 -6.46
N ILE A 117 9.34 -6.19 -5.47
CA ILE A 117 8.72 -5.21 -4.57
C ILE A 117 9.77 -4.47 -3.76
N ARG A 118 10.75 -5.19 -3.19
CA ARG A 118 11.80 -4.58 -2.37
C ARG A 118 12.70 -3.66 -3.16
N ALA A 119 12.98 -4.00 -4.43
CA ALA A 119 13.83 -3.22 -5.30
C ALA A 119 13.08 -2.14 -6.08
N ASN A 120 11.77 -2.04 -5.92
CA ASN A 120 10.92 -1.21 -6.77
C ASN A 120 11.32 0.27 -6.73
N ARG A 121 11.58 0.81 -5.53
CA ARG A 121 12.00 2.20 -5.40
C ARG A 121 13.36 2.44 -6.03
N GLN A 122 14.33 1.56 -5.80
CA GLN A 122 15.66 1.67 -6.38
C GLN A 122 15.60 1.60 -7.91
N ASN A 123 14.83 0.67 -8.46
CA ASN A 123 14.68 0.51 -9.89
C ASN A 123 14.00 1.72 -10.55
N ALA A 124 13.18 2.44 -9.79
CA ALA A 124 12.53 3.66 -10.25
C ALA A 124 13.38 4.92 -10.01
N GLY A 125 14.61 4.77 -9.51
CA GLY A 125 15.50 5.88 -9.22
C GLY A 125 15.09 6.69 -7.98
N LEU A 126 14.31 6.11 -7.08
CA LEU A 126 13.85 6.80 -5.89
C LEU A 126 14.77 6.54 -4.70
N GLU A 127 14.83 7.53 -3.80
CA GLU A 127 15.56 7.37 -2.56
C GLU A 127 14.97 6.26 -1.70
N PRO A 128 15.78 5.63 -0.82
CA PRO A 128 15.24 4.68 0.14
C PRO A 128 14.17 5.34 1.01
N PRO A 129 13.15 4.57 1.45
CA PRO A 129 12.12 5.14 2.32
C PRO A 129 12.69 5.48 3.69
N VAL A 130 12.08 6.48 4.33
CA VAL A 130 12.42 6.81 5.71
C VAL A 130 12.06 5.62 6.61
N PRO A 131 12.98 5.12 7.45
CA PRO A 131 12.67 4.00 8.34
C PRO A 131 11.48 4.29 9.24
N LEU A 132 10.58 3.31 9.40
CA LEU A 132 9.39 3.46 10.24
C LEU A 132 9.73 3.82 11.68
N SER A 133 10.86 3.34 12.19
CA SER A 133 11.32 3.62 13.54
C SER A 133 11.61 5.10 13.76
N LEU A 134 11.91 5.86 12.71
CA LEU A 134 12.18 7.30 12.81
C LEU A 134 10.92 8.15 12.71
N GLN A 135 9.78 7.54 12.38
CA GLN A 135 8.50 8.23 12.24
C GLN A 135 7.77 8.37 13.58
N SER A 136 8.09 7.54 14.55
CA SER A 136 7.38 7.48 15.82
C SER A 136 7.68 8.66 16.74
N SER A 137 8.70 9.44 16.46
CA SER A 137 9.10 10.59 17.29
C SER A 137 8.32 11.86 16.98
N SER A 138 7.45 11.85 16.00
CA SER A 138 6.75 13.05 15.54
C SER A 138 5.39 13.26 16.19
N SER A 139 5.08 12.48 17.17
CA SER A 139 3.79 12.60 17.89
C SER A 139 3.74 13.82 18.81
#